data_558ff60a6a231d5312d12be37edeb1fe
#
_entry.id   558ff60a6a231d5312d12be37edeb1fe
#
_cell.length_a   1.000
_cell.length_b   1.000
_cell.length_c   1.000
_cell.angle_alpha   90.00
_cell.angle_beta   90.00
_cell.angle_gamma   90.00
#
_symmetry.space_group_name_H-M   'P 1'
#
loop_
_entity.id
_entity.type
_entity.pdbx_description
1 polymer ?
#
loop_
_entity_poly.entity_id
_entity_poly.type
_entity_poly.pdbx_seq_one_letter_code
_entity_poly.pdbx_strand_id
1 'polypeptide(L)'
;MFPATVQFWDTSLEPKQAVELALRRSARMQCERGHPKGRMVTLGVMSTPSPEFSALSAPLTRSRAHTRAGIRACVDRAIANGSLAAGLDAAALTCVFDSFMLGLSTLARDGKTFKAMDAAITQLMHLWDMHAR
;
A
#
# COMPACT_ATOMS: atom_id res chain seq x y z
N MET A 1 -0.86 -11.84 -10.03
CA MET A 1 0.49 -11.30 -10.00
C MET A 1 0.48 -9.83 -9.66
N PHE A 2 1.28 -9.43 -8.73
CA PHE A 2 1.20 -8.06 -8.23
C PHE A 2 2.59 -7.50 -8.02
N PRO A 3 3.26 -7.11 -9.12
CA PRO A 3 4.64 -6.63 -9.03
C PRO A 3 4.82 -5.50 -8.02
N ALA A 4 3.79 -4.68 -7.85
CA ALA A 4 3.89 -3.55 -6.93
C ALA A 4 4.09 -3.97 -5.47
N THR A 5 3.71 -5.20 -5.11
CA THR A 5 3.80 -5.67 -3.73
C THR A 5 4.91 -6.69 -3.50
N VAL A 6 5.59 -7.12 -4.54
CA VAL A 6 6.67 -8.10 -4.41
C VAL A 6 7.78 -7.59 -3.51
N GLN A 7 8.03 -6.28 -3.54
CA GLN A 7 9.11 -5.67 -2.77
C GLN A 7 8.97 -5.86 -1.27
N PHE A 8 7.75 -5.99 -0.76
CA PHE A 8 7.54 -6.18 0.69
C PHE A 8 8.29 -7.40 1.22
N TRP A 9 8.44 -8.42 0.39
CA TRP A 9 9.00 -9.70 0.79
C TRP A 9 10.46 -9.88 0.39
N ASP A 10 11.04 -8.86 -0.24
CA ASP A 10 12.42 -8.89 -0.70
C ASP A 10 13.34 -8.46 0.45
N THR A 11 13.97 -9.42 1.10
CA THR A 11 14.83 -9.15 2.26
C THR A 11 16.15 -8.47 1.88
N SER A 12 16.46 -8.36 0.60
CA SER A 12 17.65 -7.61 0.17
C SER A 12 17.42 -6.11 0.22
N LEU A 13 16.14 -5.68 0.31
CA LEU A 13 15.80 -4.28 0.42
C LEU A 13 15.63 -3.90 1.88
N GLU A 14 16.05 -2.68 2.22
CA GLU A 14 15.71 -2.14 3.52
C GLU A 14 14.18 -2.00 3.63
N PRO A 15 13.60 -2.24 4.81
CA PRO A 15 12.15 -2.18 4.95
C PRO A 15 11.55 -0.86 4.45
N LYS A 16 12.17 0.28 4.75
CA LYS A 16 11.70 1.57 4.25
C LYS A 16 11.68 1.60 2.74
N GLN A 17 12.76 1.11 2.11
CA GLN A 17 12.86 1.09 0.66
C GLN A 17 11.79 0.20 0.04
N ALA A 18 11.53 -0.94 0.66
CA ALA A 18 10.52 -1.88 0.17
C ALA A 18 9.13 -1.24 0.15
N VAL A 19 8.77 -0.55 1.24
CA VAL A 19 7.48 0.12 1.33
C VAL A 19 7.40 1.26 0.32
N GLU A 20 8.42 2.09 0.27
CA GLU A 20 8.44 3.24 -0.64
C GLU A 20 8.35 2.80 -2.10
N LEU A 21 9.12 1.79 -2.47
CA LEU A 21 9.13 1.28 -3.84
C LEU A 21 7.78 0.70 -4.22
N ALA A 22 7.14 -0.04 -3.31
CA ALA A 22 5.82 -0.60 -3.57
C ALA A 22 4.79 0.51 -3.78
N LEU A 23 4.85 1.58 -2.98
CA LEU A 23 3.94 2.70 -3.13
C LEU A 23 4.13 3.39 -4.48
N ARG A 24 5.39 3.67 -4.85
CA ARG A 24 5.66 4.36 -6.12
C ARG A 24 5.29 3.53 -7.32
N ARG A 25 5.53 2.22 -7.27
CA ARG A 25 5.13 1.33 -8.36
C ARG A 25 3.62 1.22 -8.46
N SER A 26 2.94 1.17 -7.32
CA SER A 26 1.48 1.13 -7.31
C SER A 26 0.90 2.41 -7.92
N ALA A 27 1.43 3.57 -7.53
CA ALA A 27 0.97 4.84 -8.08
C ALA A 27 1.17 4.89 -9.60
N ARG A 28 2.33 4.46 -10.07
CA ARG A 28 2.60 4.46 -11.50
C ARG A 28 1.65 3.53 -12.24
N MET A 29 1.42 2.35 -11.69
CA MET A 29 0.54 1.37 -12.31
C MET A 29 -0.89 1.90 -12.42
N GLN A 30 -1.37 2.61 -11.40
CA GLN A 30 -2.71 3.17 -11.42
C GLN A 30 -2.86 4.26 -12.48
N CYS A 31 -1.77 4.93 -12.84
CA CYS A 31 -1.79 6.01 -13.81
C CYS A 31 -1.46 5.56 -15.23
N GLU A 32 -1.04 4.31 -15.43
CA GLU A 32 -0.67 3.83 -16.75
C GLU A 32 -1.86 3.79 -17.68
N ARG A 33 -1.61 4.14 -18.95
CA ARG A 33 -2.63 4.06 -19.98
C ARG A 33 -3.07 2.60 -20.12
N GLY A 34 -4.38 2.41 -20.20
CA GLY A 34 -4.93 1.08 -20.37
C GLY A 34 -5.36 0.42 -19.08
N HIS A 35 -4.90 0.89 -17.93
CA HIS A 35 -5.37 0.38 -16.65
C HIS A 35 -6.71 1.03 -16.32
N PRO A 36 -7.66 0.24 -15.81
CA PRO A 36 -8.90 0.83 -15.29
C PRO A 36 -8.58 1.70 -14.08
N LYS A 37 -8.87 2.98 -14.17
CA LYS A 37 -8.66 3.88 -13.07
C LYS A 37 -9.64 3.57 -11.95
N GLY A 38 -9.20 3.70 -10.71
CA GLY A 38 -10.06 3.45 -9.57
C GLY A 38 -10.33 1.99 -9.34
N ARG A 39 -9.39 1.17 -9.60
CA ARG A 39 -9.32 -0.27 -9.45
C ARG A 39 -10.50 -0.94 -8.75
N MET A 40 -10.81 -2.14 -9.20
CA MET A 40 -11.89 -2.93 -8.64
C MET A 40 -11.70 -3.26 -7.17
N VAL A 41 -10.45 -3.27 -6.70
CA VAL A 41 -10.18 -3.51 -5.29
C VAL A 41 -10.92 -2.50 -4.42
N THR A 42 -10.78 -1.19 -4.74
CA THR A 42 -11.44 -0.14 -3.99
C THR A 42 -12.96 -0.23 -4.15
N LEU A 43 -13.42 -0.44 -5.39
CA LEU A 43 -14.86 -0.54 -5.63
C LEU A 43 -15.46 -1.72 -4.89
N GLY A 44 -14.75 -2.84 -4.85
CA GLY A 44 -15.24 -4.00 -4.12
C GLY A 44 -15.41 -3.77 -2.64
N VAL A 45 -14.53 -2.94 -2.06
CA VAL A 45 -14.60 -2.61 -0.64
C VAL A 45 -15.83 -1.77 -0.33
N MET A 46 -16.20 -0.88 -1.26
CA MET A 46 -17.24 0.11 -1.02
C MET A 46 -18.65 -0.38 -1.37
N SER A 47 -18.77 -1.52 -2.02
CA SER A 47 -20.06 -2.05 -2.43
C SER A 47 -20.76 -2.78 -1.30
N THR A 48 -22.09 -2.74 -1.30
CA THR A 48 -22.89 -3.47 -0.35
C THR A 48 -22.80 -4.97 -0.65
N PRO A 49 -22.47 -5.80 0.33
CA PRO A 49 -22.34 -7.22 0.09
C PRO A 49 -23.65 -7.87 -0.31
N SER A 50 -23.57 -8.81 -1.22
CA SER A 50 -24.64 -9.72 -1.58
C SER A 50 -23.98 -11.08 -1.77
N PRO A 51 -24.73 -12.18 -1.77
CA PRO A 51 -24.10 -13.49 -1.97
C PRO A 51 -23.29 -13.56 -3.26
N GLU A 52 -23.84 -13.03 -4.36
CA GLU A 52 -23.15 -13.03 -5.64
C GLU A 52 -21.95 -12.11 -5.61
N PHE A 53 -22.13 -10.91 -5.05
CA PHE A 53 -21.06 -9.95 -4.98
C PHE A 53 -19.93 -10.42 -4.05
N SER A 54 -20.29 -11.08 -2.95
CA SER A 54 -19.30 -11.61 -2.03
C SER A 54 -18.38 -12.62 -2.72
N ALA A 55 -18.95 -13.48 -3.56
CA ALA A 55 -18.14 -14.45 -4.29
C ALA A 55 -17.17 -13.76 -5.23
N LEU A 56 -17.60 -12.69 -5.89
CA LEU A 56 -16.76 -11.94 -6.82
C LEU A 56 -15.71 -11.11 -6.09
N SER A 57 -16.02 -10.62 -4.89
CA SER A 57 -15.12 -9.74 -4.15
C SER A 57 -14.06 -10.49 -3.32
N ALA A 58 -14.21 -11.81 -3.12
CA ALA A 58 -13.27 -12.55 -2.29
C ALA A 58 -11.82 -12.44 -2.77
N PRO A 59 -11.51 -12.52 -4.07
CA PRO A 59 -10.12 -12.35 -4.51
C PRO A 59 -9.58 -10.96 -4.21
N LEU A 60 -10.45 -9.93 -4.29
CA LEU A 60 -10.05 -8.56 -3.98
C LEU A 60 -9.73 -8.40 -2.50
N THR A 61 -10.53 -9.03 -1.65
CA THR A 61 -10.29 -9.02 -0.21
C THR A 61 -8.96 -9.70 0.13
N ARG A 62 -8.67 -10.83 -0.51
CA ARG A 62 -7.40 -11.53 -0.30
C ARG A 62 -6.22 -10.69 -0.77
N SER A 63 -6.37 -10.01 -1.89
CA SER A 63 -5.31 -9.16 -2.41
C SER A 63 -4.99 -8.02 -1.45
N ARG A 64 -6.04 -7.40 -0.87
CA ARG A 64 -5.85 -6.35 0.13
C ARG A 64 -5.20 -6.88 1.39
N ALA A 65 -5.60 -8.07 1.82
CA ALA A 65 -5.02 -8.69 3.00
C ALA A 65 -3.54 -9.00 2.78
N HIS A 66 -3.18 -9.43 1.58
CA HIS A 66 -1.79 -9.72 1.23
C HIS A 66 -0.95 -8.43 1.28
N THR A 67 -1.49 -7.34 0.73
CA THR A 67 -0.80 -6.05 0.76
C THR A 67 -0.57 -5.58 2.19
N ARG A 68 -1.61 -5.66 3.02
CA ARG A 68 -1.51 -5.25 4.41
C ARG A 68 -0.48 -6.09 5.17
N ALA A 69 -0.48 -7.39 4.94
CA ALA A 69 0.49 -8.29 5.55
C ALA A 69 1.91 -7.94 5.13
N GLY A 70 2.11 -7.56 3.88
CA GLY A 70 3.43 -7.15 3.39
C GLY A 70 3.92 -5.88 4.05
N ILE A 71 3.05 -4.89 4.21
CA ILE A 71 3.42 -3.65 4.90
C ILE A 71 3.78 -3.97 6.35
N ARG A 72 2.95 -4.78 7.03
CA ARG A 72 3.21 -5.14 8.41
C ARG A 72 4.53 -5.87 8.56
N ALA A 73 4.85 -6.77 7.64
CA ALA A 73 6.12 -7.49 7.67
C ALA A 73 7.30 -6.53 7.57
N CYS A 74 7.19 -5.50 6.75
CA CYS A 74 8.24 -4.48 6.63
C CYS A 74 8.38 -3.68 7.92
N VAL A 75 7.27 -3.28 8.53
CA VAL A 75 7.31 -2.55 9.80
C VAL A 75 7.96 -3.40 10.88
N ASP A 76 7.52 -4.66 11.00
CA ASP A 76 8.07 -5.56 12.01
C ASP A 76 9.57 -5.80 11.80
N ARG A 77 9.99 -5.95 10.55
CA ARG A 77 11.39 -6.16 10.22
C ARG A 77 12.23 -4.93 10.57
N ALA A 78 11.68 -3.74 10.34
CA ALA A 78 12.37 -2.50 10.67
C ALA A 78 12.49 -2.31 12.18
N ILE A 79 11.49 -2.73 12.94
CA ILE A 79 11.59 -2.70 14.39
C ILE A 79 12.66 -3.69 14.86
N ALA A 80 12.64 -4.90 14.30
CA ALA A 80 13.57 -5.96 14.69
C ALA A 80 15.02 -5.58 14.40
N ASN A 81 15.27 -4.89 13.28
CA ASN A 81 16.64 -4.52 12.92
C ASN A 81 17.09 -3.18 13.50
N GLY A 82 16.23 -2.52 14.29
CA GLY A 82 16.57 -1.27 14.94
C GLY A 82 16.36 -0.02 14.11
N SER A 83 15.86 -0.13 12.90
CA SER A 83 15.60 1.04 12.04
C SER A 83 14.44 1.89 12.55
N LEU A 84 13.44 1.25 13.12
CA LEU A 84 12.28 1.92 13.71
C LEU A 84 12.29 1.72 15.23
N ALA A 85 11.73 2.67 15.95
CA ALA A 85 11.67 2.61 17.40
C ALA A 85 10.82 1.43 17.87
N ALA A 86 11.30 0.73 18.88
CA ALA A 86 10.62 -0.46 19.38
C ALA A 86 9.27 -0.16 20.00
N GLY A 87 9.08 1.06 20.52
CA GLY A 87 7.86 1.42 21.21
C GLY A 87 6.75 1.95 20.32
N LEU A 88 6.97 2.02 19.01
CA LEU A 88 5.91 2.52 18.12
C LEU A 88 4.75 1.53 17.99
N ASP A 89 3.58 2.06 17.65
CA ASP A 89 2.40 1.23 17.40
C ASP A 89 2.47 0.70 15.97
N ALA A 90 2.97 -0.53 15.82
CA ALA A 90 3.17 -1.13 14.51
C ALA A 90 1.85 -1.31 13.75
N ALA A 91 0.78 -1.63 14.46
CA ALA A 91 -0.53 -1.82 13.81
C ALA A 91 -1.04 -0.49 13.27
N ALA A 92 -0.88 0.59 14.05
CA ALA A 92 -1.35 1.90 13.61
C ALA A 92 -0.54 2.39 12.41
N LEU A 93 0.78 2.24 12.44
CA LEU A 93 1.61 2.65 11.33
C LEU A 93 1.27 1.86 10.07
N THR A 94 1.07 0.55 10.21
CA THR A 94 0.65 -0.28 9.09
C THR A 94 -0.68 0.21 8.51
N CYS A 95 -1.62 0.56 9.38
CA CYS A 95 -2.93 1.03 8.93
C CYS A 95 -2.82 2.31 8.10
N VAL A 96 -1.97 3.23 8.49
CA VAL A 96 -1.78 4.48 7.75
C VAL A 96 -1.25 4.17 6.34
N PHE A 97 -0.23 3.34 6.23
CA PHE A 97 0.36 3.02 4.94
C PHE A 97 -0.59 2.21 4.05
N ASP A 98 -1.33 1.29 4.67
CA ASP A 98 -2.34 0.51 3.95
C ASP A 98 -3.45 1.41 3.40
N SER A 99 -3.92 2.36 4.21
CA SER A 99 -4.94 3.31 3.80
C SER A 99 -4.48 4.16 2.64
N PHE A 100 -3.22 4.63 2.67
CA PHE A 100 -2.67 5.41 1.59
C PHE A 100 -2.58 4.57 0.31
N MET A 101 -2.13 3.33 0.43
CA MET A 101 -2.02 2.43 -0.71
C MET A 101 -3.38 2.23 -1.38
N LEU A 102 -4.42 2.01 -0.58
CA LEU A 102 -5.78 1.87 -1.10
C LEU A 102 -6.26 3.15 -1.78
N GLY A 103 -5.90 4.30 -1.21
CA GLY A 103 -6.33 5.59 -1.74
C GLY A 103 -5.72 5.94 -3.09
N LEU A 104 -4.61 5.33 -3.47
CA LEU A 104 -3.98 5.62 -4.75
C LEU A 104 -4.91 5.36 -5.93
N SER A 105 -5.70 4.29 -5.87
CA SER A 105 -6.62 3.99 -6.96
C SER A 105 -7.73 5.02 -7.06
N THR A 106 -8.20 5.52 -5.93
CA THR A 106 -9.22 6.58 -5.92
C THR A 106 -8.67 7.88 -6.47
N LEU A 107 -7.44 8.23 -6.08
CA LEU A 107 -6.80 9.45 -6.59
C LEU A 107 -6.61 9.37 -8.10
N ALA A 108 -6.20 8.21 -8.60
CA ALA A 108 -6.04 8.03 -10.05
C ALA A 108 -7.37 8.16 -10.77
N ARG A 109 -8.44 7.60 -10.19
CA ARG A 109 -9.79 7.73 -10.75
C ARG A 109 -10.21 9.20 -10.84
N ASP A 110 -9.83 9.98 -9.82
CA ASP A 110 -10.17 11.40 -9.78
C ASP A 110 -9.29 12.25 -10.69
N GLY A 111 -8.38 11.63 -11.41
CA GLY A 111 -7.54 12.32 -12.37
C GLY A 111 -6.24 12.87 -11.82
N LYS A 112 -5.85 12.48 -10.61
CA LYS A 112 -4.56 12.90 -10.06
C LYS A 112 -3.43 12.28 -10.87
N THR A 113 -2.40 13.09 -11.13
CA THR A 113 -1.26 12.62 -11.91
C THR A 113 -0.32 11.80 -11.09
N PHE A 114 0.52 10.99 -11.76
CA PHE A 114 1.58 10.28 -11.07
C PHE A 114 2.48 11.25 -10.30
N LYS A 115 2.80 12.40 -10.92
CA LYS A 115 3.67 13.38 -10.26
C LYS A 115 3.09 13.83 -8.93
N ALA A 116 1.78 14.07 -8.88
CA ALA A 116 1.13 14.50 -7.64
C ALA A 116 1.16 13.38 -6.60
N MET A 117 0.90 12.15 -7.02
CA MET A 117 0.92 11.02 -6.09
C MET A 117 2.33 10.71 -5.62
N ASP A 118 3.32 10.87 -6.49
CA ASP A 118 4.72 10.67 -6.14
C ASP A 118 5.16 11.66 -5.06
N ALA A 119 4.74 12.92 -5.21
CA ALA A 119 5.03 13.94 -4.20
C ALA A 119 4.35 13.61 -2.86
N ALA A 120 3.13 13.10 -2.92
CA ALA A 120 2.41 12.69 -1.70
C ALA A 120 3.11 11.53 -1.01
N ILE A 121 3.64 10.58 -1.78
CA ILE A 121 4.39 9.46 -1.22
C ILE A 121 5.62 9.98 -0.47
N THR A 122 6.32 10.95 -1.04
CA THR A 122 7.46 11.55 -0.35
C THR A 122 7.05 12.11 1.01
N GLN A 123 5.92 12.79 1.08
CA GLN A 123 5.42 13.30 2.36
C GLN A 123 5.07 12.17 3.31
N LEU A 124 4.45 11.12 2.80
CA LEU A 124 4.09 9.97 3.63
C LEU A 124 5.32 9.30 4.24
N MET A 125 6.40 9.21 3.47
CA MET A 125 7.62 8.59 3.97
C MET A 125 8.26 9.38 5.11
N HIS A 126 7.97 10.67 5.22
CA HIS A 126 8.41 11.44 6.38
C HIS A 126 7.80 10.90 7.68
N LEU A 127 6.61 10.35 7.61
CA LEU A 127 6.00 9.71 8.79
C LEU A 127 6.84 8.52 9.25
N TRP A 128 7.32 7.72 8.30
CA TRP A 128 8.23 6.62 8.63
C TRP A 128 9.47 7.16 9.36
N ASP A 129 10.04 8.23 8.80
CA ASP A 129 11.27 8.80 9.35
C ASP A 129 11.06 9.37 10.76
N MET A 130 9.85 9.84 11.06
CA MET A 130 9.54 10.34 12.42
C MET A 130 9.65 9.25 13.47
N HIS A 131 9.49 8.00 13.09
CA HIS A 131 9.58 6.86 14.00
C HIS A 131 10.94 6.16 13.90
N ALA A 132 11.85 6.65 13.08
CA ALA A 132 13.17 6.08 12.93
C ALA A 132 13.99 6.31 14.20
N ARG A 133 14.88 5.37 14.49
CA ARG A 133 15.78 5.49 15.64
C ARG A 133 16.95 6.37 15.34
#